data_fa5d9ce46fa357642adef4d9d58e32c6
#
_entry.id   fa5d9ce46fa357642adef4d9d58e32c6
#
_cell.length_a   1.000
_cell.length_b   1.000
_cell.length_c   1.000
_cell.angle_alpha   90.00
_cell.angle_beta   90.00
_cell.angle_gamma   90.00
#
_symmetry.space_group_name_H-M   'P 1'
#
loop_
_entity.id
_entity.type
_entity.pdbx_description
1 polymer ?
#
loop_
_entity_poly.entity_id
_entity_poly.type
_entity_poly.pdbx_seq_one_letter_code
_entity_poly.pdbx_strand_id
1 'polypeptide(L)'
;MPIMAIMVLLACGFTSCNSKHKGFKKDDTGFYYKFHINNDTAAMPQMGDVVEMTYTMRIGDSILIPTGIYNDRIIESIYEGDIYDALRTMHVGDSATFIFEADTFFHYFQMPWSFEEKDLYVDVKLNQLIPNIEVEKMIEQRQIQDSLMREQRRIMEDSLIQGYKAINKIKTAPTESGLILTFNKKGTGEPATIGVTVVFSYKMFSIEKQLLAENPINKPDTIELSDDIIQGLKETLSASNKGSRVTALLPSNIAFGEYGTPIIPPYTPIIMEIEVVDIFFKQK
;
A
#
# COMPACT_ATOMS: atom_id res chain seq x y z
N MET A 1 33.53 -31.57 -74.85
CA MET A 1 33.03 -30.29 -74.34
C MET A 1 33.05 -30.33 -72.85
N PRO A 2 33.89 -29.58 -72.13
CA PRO A 2 33.91 -29.58 -70.67
C PRO A 2 32.95 -28.53 -70.10
N ILE A 3 32.15 -28.94 -69.19
CA ILE A 3 31.24 -28.11 -68.43
C ILE A 3 32.03 -27.40 -67.33
N MET A 4 32.08 -26.07 -67.41
CA MET A 4 32.72 -25.19 -66.46
C MET A 4 31.81 -24.93 -65.25
N ALA A 5 32.17 -25.51 -64.09
CA ALA A 5 31.46 -25.26 -62.85
C ALA A 5 31.87 -23.90 -62.29
N ILE A 6 30.92 -22.95 -62.21
CA ILE A 6 31.10 -21.65 -61.55
C ILE A 6 30.86 -21.83 -60.07
N MET A 7 31.95 -21.73 -59.29
CA MET A 7 31.96 -21.75 -57.87
C MET A 7 31.63 -20.33 -57.34
N VAL A 8 30.37 -20.11 -56.91
CA VAL A 8 29.97 -18.85 -56.28
C VAL A 8 30.44 -18.87 -54.80
N LEU A 9 31.49 -18.11 -54.53
CA LEU A 9 31.94 -17.82 -53.17
C LEU A 9 30.93 -16.85 -52.53
N LEU A 10 30.08 -17.37 -51.63
CA LEU A 10 29.30 -16.51 -50.71
C LEU A 10 30.29 -15.95 -49.67
N ALA A 11 30.67 -14.70 -49.85
CA ALA A 11 31.34 -13.93 -48.82
C ALA A 11 30.33 -13.57 -47.75
N CYS A 12 30.27 -14.34 -46.67
CA CYS A 12 29.59 -13.92 -45.42
C CYS A 12 30.35 -12.71 -44.87
N GLY A 13 29.85 -11.52 -45.19
CA GLY A 13 30.30 -10.29 -44.57
C GLY A 13 29.99 -10.32 -43.08
N PHE A 14 30.99 -10.56 -42.24
CA PHE A 14 30.91 -10.26 -40.82
C PHE A 14 30.84 -8.73 -40.69
N THR A 15 29.61 -8.19 -40.60
CA THR A 15 29.40 -6.84 -40.10
C THR A 15 29.81 -6.84 -38.63
N SER A 16 31.03 -6.47 -38.33
CA SER A 16 31.46 -6.12 -36.99
C SER A 16 30.61 -4.93 -36.55
N CYS A 17 29.51 -5.21 -35.83
CA CYS A 17 28.80 -4.19 -35.09
C CYS A 17 29.76 -3.57 -34.08
N ASN A 18 30.23 -2.35 -34.37
CA ASN A 18 31.00 -1.54 -33.46
C ASN A 18 30.04 -1.02 -32.38
N SER A 19 29.69 -1.88 -31.41
CA SER A 19 28.80 -1.53 -30.33
C SER A 19 29.46 -0.45 -29.45
N LYS A 20 28.73 0.62 -29.12
CA LYS A 20 29.17 1.67 -28.20
C LYS A 20 29.74 1.07 -26.90
N HIS A 21 29.22 -0.08 -26.47
CA HIS A 21 29.64 -0.81 -25.28
C HIS A 21 30.31 -2.13 -25.66
N LYS A 22 31.61 -2.25 -25.41
CA LYS A 22 32.39 -3.45 -25.76
C LYS A 22 31.84 -4.70 -25.06
N GLY A 23 31.48 -5.72 -25.83
CA GLY A 23 30.98 -7.01 -25.32
C GLY A 23 29.46 -7.01 -25.01
N PHE A 24 28.76 -5.92 -25.28
CA PHE A 24 27.30 -5.86 -25.25
C PHE A 24 26.71 -5.90 -26.66
N LYS A 25 25.54 -6.48 -26.80
CA LYS A 25 24.70 -6.39 -28.00
C LYS A 25 23.71 -5.24 -27.83
N LYS A 26 23.32 -4.62 -28.93
CA LYS A 26 22.27 -3.62 -28.94
C LYS A 26 20.98 -4.30 -29.36
N ASP A 27 19.91 -4.07 -28.62
CA ASP A 27 18.55 -4.44 -28.98
C ASP A 27 17.96 -3.45 -29.99
N ASP A 28 17.02 -3.90 -30.81
CA ASP A 28 16.36 -3.07 -31.83
C ASP A 28 15.55 -1.93 -31.19
N THR A 29 15.07 -2.10 -29.94
CA THR A 29 14.31 -1.10 -29.17
C THR A 29 15.22 -0.10 -28.46
N GLY A 30 16.55 -0.30 -28.47
CA GLY A 30 17.52 0.72 -28.09
C GLY A 30 18.42 0.43 -26.89
N PHE A 31 18.07 -0.45 -25.99
CA PHE A 31 18.95 -0.81 -24.87
C PHE A 31 20.10 -1.72 -25.30
N TYR A 32 21.15 -1.79 -24.46
CA TYR A 32 22.22 -2.75 -24.65
C TYR A 32 22.15 -3.84 -23.59
N TYR A 33 22.54 -5.07 -23.95
CA TYR A 33 22.47 -6.21 -23.06
C TYR A 33 23.66 -7.15 -23.17
N LYS A 34 23.94 -7.85 -22.08
CA LYS A 34 24.93 -8.92 -22.02
C LYS A 34 24.42 -9.98 -21.04
N PHE A 35 24.13 -11.17 -21.57
CA PHE A 35 23.84 -12.33 -20.75
C PHE A 35 25.10 -12.89 -20.14
N HIS A 36 25.09 -13.20 -18.85
CA HIS A 36 26.14 -13.90 -18.10
C HIS A 36 25.79 -15.38 -17.95
N ILE A 37 24.47 -15.65 -17.75
CA ILE A 37 23.88 -16.99 -17.77
C ILE A 37 22.68 -16.90 -18.71
N ASN A 38 22.55 -17.84 -19.62
CA ASN A 38 21.45 -17.92 -20.58
C ASN A 38 20.83 -19.32 -20.51
N ASN A 39 19.59 -19.43 -20.09
CA ASN A 39 18.82 -20.66 -19.96
C ASN A 39 17.62 -20.61 -20.93
N ASP A 40 17.90 -20.88 -22.20
CA ASP A 40 16.94 -20.75 -23.30
C ASP A 40 15.82 -21.82 -23.32
N THR A 41 15.80 -22.73 -22.34
CA THR A 41 14.75 -23.78 -22.21
C THR A 41 13.72 -23.48 -21.13
N ALA A 42 13.93 -22.47 -20.31
CA ALA A 42 13.01 -22.09 -19.23
C ALA A 42 11.92 -21.09 -19.71
N ALA A 43 10.96 -20.83 -18.84
CA ALA A 43 9.88 -19.89 -19.15
C ALA A 43 10.39 -18.45 -19.25
N MET A 44 9.81 -17.69 -20.18
CA MET A 44 10.02 -16.24 -20.34
C MET A 44 8.83 -15.48 -19.75
N PRO A 45 9.08 -14.31 -19.12
CA PRO A 45 8.02 -13.48 -18.61
C PRO A 45 7.07 -12.98 -19.71
N GLN A 46 5.78 -13.05 -19.41
CA GLN A 46 4.71 -12.51 -20.23
C GLN A 46 4.02 -11.35 -19.53
N MET A 47 3.23 -10.60 -20.26
CA MET A 47 2.40 -9.54 -19.70
C MET A 47 1.54 -10.05 -18.54
N GLY A 48 1.59 -9.36 -17.40
CA GLY A 48 0.82 -9.71 -16.20
C GLY A 48 1.50 -10.69 -15.25
N ASP A 49 2.54 -11.40 -15.70
CA ASP A 49 3.34 -12.28 -14.82
C ASP A 49 4.01 -11.48 -13.71
N VAL A 50 4.24 -12.12 -12.58
CA VAL A 50 5.09 -11.57 -11.52
C VAL A 50 6.43 -12.28 -11.54
N VAL A 51 7.50 -11.51 -11.58
CA VAL A 51 8.88 -12.00 -11.53
C VAL A 51 9.52 -11.70 -10.18
N GLU A 52 10.23 -12.68 -9.62
CA GLU A 52 11.18 -12.46 -8.55
C GLU A 52 12.58 -12.38 -9.17
N MET A 53 13.30 -11.33 -8.87
CA MET A 53 14.64 -11.10 -9.41
C MET A 53 15.61 -10.59 -8.36
N THR A 54 16.87 -10.99 -8.48
CA THR A 54 17.98 -10.30 -7.83
C THR A 54 18.39 -9.16 -8.73
N TYR A 55 18.34 -7.95 -8.21
CA TYR A 55 18.42 -6.73 -9.01
C TYR A 55 19.36 -5.72 -8.38
N THR A 56 20.13 -5.02 -9.21
CA THR A 56 21.01 -3.90 -8.82
C THR A 56 20.95 -2.85 -9.88
N MET A 57 20.83 -1.58 -9.51
CA MET A 57 20.88 -0.46 -10.42
C MET A 57 22.04 0.47 -10.05
N ARG A 58 22.86 0.82 -11.01
CA ARG A 58 24.03 1.71 -10.81
C ARG A 58 24.25 2.65 -12.00
N ILE A 59 24.83 3.80 -11.68
CA ILE A 59 25.27 4.77 -12.67
C ILE A 59 26.69 5.21 -12.32
N GLY A 60 27.64 5.09 -13.27
CA GLY A 60 29.04 5.23 -12.93
C GLY A 60 29.43 4.34 -11.76
N ASP A 61 30.06 4.92 -10.73
CA ASP A 61 30.41 4.25 -9.48
C ASP A 61 29.32 4.31 -8.40
N SER A 62 28.20 4.99 -8.67
CA SER A 62 27.09 5.18 -7.70
C SER A 62 26.07 4.03 -7.81
N ILE A 63 25.78 3.40 -6.67
CA ILE A 63 24.70 2.40 -6.57
C ILE A 63 23.42 3.16 -6.21
N LEU A 64 22.45 3.10 -7.11
CA LEU A 64 21.13 3.74 -6.94
C LEU A 64 20.16 2.81 -6.22
N ILE A 65 20.15 1.55 -6.61
CA ILE A 65 19.39 0.49 -5.94
C ILE A 65 20.40 -0.61 -5.56
N PRO A 66 20.58 -0.89 -4.26
CA PRO A 66 21.48 -1.91 -3.79
C PRO A 66 21.02 -3.31 -4.22
N THR A 67 21.95 -4.24 -4.31
CA THR A 67 21.63 -5.64 -4.63
C THR A 67 20.64 -6.20 -3.61
N GLY A 68 19.52 -6.70 -4.09
CA GLY A 68 18.45 -7.27 -3.28
C GLY A 68 17.53 -8.15 -4.11
N ILE A 69 16.61 -8.82 -3.44
CA ILE A 69 15.54 -9.59 -4.06
C ILE A 69 14.32 -8.67 -4.16
N TYR A 70 13.81 -8.53 -5.36
CA TYR A 70 12.65 -7.69 -5.69
C TYR A 70 11.62 -8.49 -6.46
N ASN A 71 10.36 -8.17 -6.25
CA ASN A 71 9.25 -8.71 -7.02
C ASN A 71 8.63 -7.58 -7.83
N ASP A 72 8.39 -7.82 -9.10
CA ASP A 72 7.71 -6.85 -9.96
C ASP A 72 6.73 -7.57 -10.90
N ARG A 73 5.68 -6.84 -11.28
CA ARG A 73 4.70 -7.34 -12.26
C ARG A 73 5.10 -6.84 -13.64
N ILE A 74 5.19 -7.75 -14.61
CA ILE A 74 5.45 -7.38 -16.00
C ILE A 74 4.25 -6.63 -16.55
N ILE A 75 4.45 -5.35 -16.82
CA ILE A 75 3.45 -4.46 -17.41
C ILE A 75 3.81 -4.12 -18.87
N GLU A 76 2.94 -3.41 -19.54
CA GLU A 76 3.25 -2.80 -20.84
C GLU A 76 4.42 -1.82 -20.68
N SER A 77 5.32 -1.80 -21.67
CA SER A 77 6.48 -0.91 -21.63
C SER A 77 6.02 0.55 -21.54
N ILE A 78 6.61 1.30 -20.64
CA ILE A 78 6.32 2.72 -20.43
C ILE A 78 6.87 3.54 -21.61
N TYR A 79 7.99 3.10 -22.16
CA TYR A 79 8.56 3.57 -23.41
C TYR A 79 9.28 2.40 -24.11
N GLU A 80 9.45 2.50 -25.42
CA GLU A 80 10.10 1.48 -26.24
C GLU A 80 11.55 1.24 -25.76
N GLY A 81 11.86 0.00 -25.40
CA GLY A 81 13.18 -0.39 -24.89
C GLY A 81 13.39 -0.11 -23.40
N ASP A 82 12.35 -0.07 -22.59
CA ASP A 82 12.47 0.06 -21.16
C ASP A 82 12.86 -1.26 -20.46
N ILE A 83 12.84 -1.24 -19.12
CA ILE A 83 13.18 -2.42 -18.30
C ILE A 83 12.21 -3.59 -18.51
N TYR A 84 10.94 -3.35 -18.82
CA TYR A 84 9.97 -4.40 -19.06
C TYR A 84 10.20 -5.09 -20.41
N ASP A 85 10.65 -4.36 -21.43
CA ASP A 85 11.11 -4.95 -22.68
C ASP A 85 12.34 -5.84 -22.44
N ALA A 86 13.31 -5.35 -21.68
CA ALA A 86 14.52 -6.09 -21.35
C ALA A 86 14.21 -7.37 -20.55
N LEU A 87 13.33 -7.31 -19.53
CA LEU A 87 12.93 -8.47 -18.74
C LEU A 87 12.21 -9.54 -19.58
N ARG A 88 11.43 -9.14 -20.59
CA ARG A 88 10.76 -10.07 -21.50
C ARG A 88 11.71 -10.81 -22.45
N THR A 89 12.99 -10.42 -22.52
CA THR A 89 14.01 -11.17 -23.25
C THR A 89 14.69 -12.26 -22.43
N MET A 90 14.45 -12.31 -21.11
CA MET A 90 15.08 -13.25 -20.19
C MET A 90 14.23 -14.50 -19.98
N HIS A 91 14.90 -15.61 -19.66
CA HIS A 91 14.28 -16.83 -19.13
C HIS A 91 14.55 -16.96 -17.64
N VAL A 92 13.71 -17.73 -16.95
CA VAL A 92 13.96 -18.07 -15.53
C VAL A 92 15.33 -18.72 -15.37
N GLY A 93 16.14 -18.20 -14.47
CA GLY A 93 17.52 -18.61 -14.23
C GLY A 93 18.57 -17.78 -14.98
N ASP A 94 18.17 -16.95 -15.94
CA ASP A 94 19.09 -16.06 -16.63
C ASP A 94 19.67 -15.01 -15.69
N SER A 95 20.90 -14.59 -16.04
CA SER A 95 21.53 -13.42 -15.45
C SER A 95 22.09 -12.54 -16.57
N ALA A 96 21.77 -11.27 -16.53
CA ALA A 96 22.17 -10.31 -17.56
C ALA A 96 22.49 -8.94 -16.95
N THR A 97 23.31 -8.17 -17.67
CA THR A 97 23.44 -6.73 -17.47
C THR A 97 22.79 -6.01 -18.65
N PHE A 98 21.89 -5.09 -18.35
CA PHE A 98 21.30 -4.16 -19.30
C PHE A 98 21.88 -2.77 -19.12
N ILE A 99 21.97 -2.01 -20.23
CA ILE A 99 22.38 -0.60 -20.21
C ILE A 99 21.30 0.21 -20.89
N PHE A 100 20.73 1.15 -20.15
CA PHE A 100 19.71 2.10 -20.62
C PHE A 100 20.30 3.50 -20.72
N GLU A 101 19.69 4.35 -21.52
CA GLU A 101 19.97 5.78 -21.49
C GLU A 101 19.36 6.39 -20.23
N ALA A 102 20.20 6.94 -19.37
CA ALA A 102 19.81 7.39 -18.05
C ALA A 102 18.76 8.53 -18.09
N ASP A 103 18.97 9.54 -18.95
CA ASP A 103 18.03 10.68 -19.08
C ASP A 103 16.61 10.20 -19.43
N THR A 104 16.50 9.28 -20.40
CA THR A 104 15.24 8.69 -20.83
C THR A 104 14.59 7.87 -19.71
N PHE A 105 15.38 6.99 -19.08
CA PHE A 105 14.88 6.13 -18.01
C PHE A 105 14.31 6.95 -16.85
N PHE A 106 15.09 7.89 -16.30
CA PHE A 106 14.64 8.69 -15.16
C PHE A 106 13.48 9.63 -15.49
N HIS A 107 13.43 10.15 -16.72
CA HIS A 107 12.32 10.98 -17.18
C HIS A 107 10.99 10.21 -17.14
N TYR A 108 10.93 9.02 -17.76
CA TYR A 108 9.71 8.25 -17.85
C TYR A 108 9.29 7.60 -16.53
N PHE A 109 10.26 7.17 -15.70
CA PHE A 109 9.97 6.64 -14.36
C PHE A 109 9.78 7.74 -13.29
N GLN A 110 9.81 9.02 -13.68
CA GLN A 110 9.61 10.18 -12.80
C GLN A 110 10.53 10.18 -11.57
N MET A 111 11.75 9.69 -11.75
CA MET A 111 12.75 9.63 -10.70
C MET A 111 13.62 10.90 -10.73
N PRO A 112 14.00 11.46 -9.55
CA PRO A 112 14.93 12.58 -9.51
C PRO A 112 16.30 12.16 -10.09
N TRP A 113 16.83 13.01 -10.96
CA TRP A 113 18.04 12.77 -11.73
C TRP A 113 18.98 13.97 -11.67
N SER A 114 20.27 13.72 -11.42
CA SER A 114 21.29 14.78 -11.34
C SER A 114 22.72 14.29 -11.60
N PHE A 115 22.90 13.25 -12.42
CA PHE A 115 24.22 12.70 -12.75
C PHE A 115 24.67 13.15 -14.16
N GLU A 116 25.97 13.23 -14.39
CA GLU A 116 26.55 13.56 -15.70
C GLU A 116 26.64 12.32 -16.62
N GLU A 117 26.70 11.15 -16.03
CA GLU A 117 26.78 9.88 -16.72
C GLU A 117 25.47 9.57 -17.47
N LYS A 118 25.63 9.08 -18.69
CA LYS A 118 24.52 8.79 -19.61
C LYS A 118 24.05 7.34 -19.58
N ASP A 119 24.85 6.45 -19.03
CA ASP A 119 24.64 5.01 -19.08
C ASP A 119 24.20 4.49 -17.70
N LEU A 120 22.95 4.02 -17.63
CA LEU A 120 22.37 3.36 -16.46
C LEU A 120 22.55 1.85 -16.61
N TYR A 121 23.27 1.24 -15.70
CA TYR A 121 23.49 -0.20 -15.67
C TYR A 121 22.51 -0.88 -14.73
N VAL A 122 21.87 -1.93 -15.21
CA VAL A 122 20.92 -2.74 -14.45
C VAL A 122 21.36 -4.20 -14.53
N ASP A 123 21.86 -4.72 -13.43
CA ASP A 123 22.23 -6.13 -13.29
C ASP A 123 21.02 -6.90 -12.75
N VAL A 124 20.59 -7.92 -13.49
CA VAL A 124 19.40 -8.72 -13.17
C VAL A 124 19.74 -10.19 -13.19
N LYS A 125 19.25 -10.93 -12.20
CA LYS A 125 19.10 -12.37 -12.25
C LYS A 125 17.63 -12.71 -12.04
N LEU A 126 17.00 -13.35 -13.03
CA LEU A 126 15.61 -13.77 -12.95
C LEU A 126 15.49 -15.06 -12.16
N ASN A 127 15.03 -15.00 -10.91
CA ASN A 127 15.00 -16.14 -9.99
C ASN A 127 13.77 -17.03 -10.20
N GLN A 128 12.58 -16.40 -10.27
CA GLN A 128 11.29 -17.10 -10.39
C GLN A 128 10.31 -16.29 -11.23
N LEU A 129 9.29 -17.00 -11.71
CA LEU A 129 8.18 -16.43 -12.45
C LEU A 129 6.87 -17.04 -11.93
N ILE A 130 5.89 -16.19 -11.61
CA ILE A 130 4.53 -16.58 -11.29
C ILE A 130 3.65 -16.16 -12.46
N PRO A 131 3.07 -17.11 -13.20
CA PRO A 131 2.20 -16.78 -14.34
C PRO A 131 1.00 -15.93 -13.95
N ASN A 132 0.58 -15.01 -14.81
CA ASN A 132 -0.54 -14.09 -14.56
C ASN A 132 -1.81 -14.82 -14.10
N ILE A 133 -2.10 -15.97 -14.69
CA ILE A 133 -3.26 -16.77 -14.30
C ILE A 133 -3.22 -17.23 -12.83
N GLU A 134 -2.02 -17.50 -12.29
CA GLU A 134 -1.84 -17.85 -10.87
C GLU A 134 -1.94 -16.60 -9.99
N VAL A 135 -1.39 -15.48 -10.45
CA VAL A 135 -1.50 -14.18 -9.75
C VAL A 135 -2.97 -13.79 -9.60
N GLU A 136 -3.75 -13.88 -10.67
CA GLU A 136 -5.19 -13.57 -10.64
C GLU A 136 -5.96 -14.49 -9.70
N LYS A 137 -5.69 -15.78 -9.71
CA LYS A 137 -6.28 -16.73 -8.74
C LYS A 137 -5.94 -16.39 -7.29
N MET A 138 -4.69 -15.99 -7.02
CA MET A 138 -4.29 -15.58 -5.67
C MET A 138 -5.02 -14.31 -5.21
N ILE A 139 -5.19 -13.34 -6.12
CA ILE A 139 -5.95 -12.10 -5.84
C ILE A 139 -7.41 -12.44 -5.56
N GLU A 140 -8.05 -13.25 -6.40
CA GLU A 140 -9.44 -13.68 -6.22
C GLU A 140 -9.65 -14.41 -4.89
N GLN A 141 -8.78 -15.37 -4.58
CA GLN A 141 -8.83 -16.10 -3.30
C GLN A 141 -8.69 -15.19 -2.10
N ARG A 142 -7.79 -14.20 -2.17
CA ARG A 142 -7.62 -13.18 -1.11
C ARG A 142 -8.89 -12.34 -0.95
N GLN A 143 -9.49 -11.88 -2.05
CA GLN A 143 -10.73 -11.10 -2.01
C GLN A 143 -11.88 -11.89 -1.38
N ILE A 144 -12.03 -13.18 -1.74
CA ILE A 144 -13.02 -14.07 -1.14
C ILE A 144 -12.76 -14.23 0.36
N GLN A 145 -11.52 -14.49 0.76
CA GLN A 145 -11.14 -14.64 2.16
C GLN A 145 -11.40 -13.36 2.97
N ASP A 146 -11.04 -12.20 2.44
CA ASP A 146 -11.29 -10.90 3.06
C ASP A 146 -12.81 -10.64 3.21
N SER A 147 -13.60 -10.99 2.21
CA SER A 147 -15.06 -10.88 2.24
C SER A 147 -15.67 -11.77 3.34
N LEU A 148 -15.24 -13.03 3.43
CA LEU A 148 -15.69 -13.95 4.47
C LEU A 148 -15.30 -13.47 5.87
N MET A 149 -14.10 -12.95 6.04
CA MET A 149 -13.64 -12.39 7.32
C MET A 149 -14.46 -11.16 7.72
N ARG A 150 -14.80 -10.27 6.78
CA ARG A 150 -15.66 -9.10 7.05
C ARG A 150 -17.05 -9.55 7.51
N GLU A 151 -17.65 -10.50 6.83
CA GLU A 151 -18.98 -11.02 7.18
C GLU A 151 -18.98 -11.70 8.56
N GLN A 152 -17.96 -12.50 8.87
CA GLN A 152 -17.82 -13.09 10.21
C GLN A 152 -17.73 -12.01 11.30
N ARG A 153 -16.94 -10.95 11.09
CA ARG A 153 -16.83 -9.83 12.03
C ARG A 153 -18.17 -9.11 12.21
N ARG A 154 -18.88 -8.84 11.11
CA ARG A 154 -20.21 -8.22 11.13
C ARG A 154 -21.19 -9.01 12.01
N ILE A 155 -21.24 -10.34 11.83
CA ILE A 155 -22.12 -11.23 12.62
C ILE A 155 -21.70 -11.25 14.11
N MET A 156 -20.39 -11.19 14.37
CA MET A 156 -19.86 -11.26 15.75
C MET A 156 -19.98 -9.95 16.52
N GLU A 157 -20.11 -8.80 15.84
CA GLU A 157 -20.08 -7.48 16.48
C GLU A 157 -21.11 -7.34 17.60
N ASP A 158 -22.37 -7.72 17.36
CA ASP A 158 -23.43 -7.66 18.37
C ASP A 158 -23.07 -8.52 19.60
N SER A 159 -22.54 -9.72 19.39
CA SER A 159 -22.12 -10.61 20.47
C SER A 159 -20.98 -10.01 21.29
N LEU A 160 -20.02 -9.35 20.64
CA LEU A 160 -18.91 -8.66 21.30
C LEU A 160 -19.42 -7.50 22.17
N ILE A 161 -20.34 -6.68 21.62
CA ILE A 161 -20.97 -5.57 22.35
C ILE A 161 -21.74 -6.10 23.57
N GLN A 162 -22.57 -7.13 23.43
CA GLN A 162 -23.33 -7.71 24.53
C GLN A 162 -22.40 -8.34 25.58
N GLY A 163 -21.35 -9.04 25.16
CA GLY A 163 -20.32 -9.59 26.05
C GLY A 163 -19.63 -8.51 26.86
N TYR A 164 -19.21 -7.43 26.22
CA TYR A 164 -18.59 -6.28 26.90
C TYR A 164 -19.55 -5.63 27.91
N LYS A 165 -20.83 -5.43 27.53
CA LYS A 165 -21.85 -4.91 28.45
C LYS A 165 -22.03 -5.79 29.67
N ALA A 166 -22.10 -7.09 29.49
CA ALA A 166 -22.27 -8.06 30.58
C ALA A 166 -21.08 -8.04 31.56
N ILE A 167 -19.85 -8.13 31.04
CA ILE A 167 -18.62 -8.12 31.83
C ILE A 167 -18.47 -6.83 32.63
N ASN A 168 -18.78 -5.67 32.02
CA ASN A 168 -18.64 -4.36 32.67
C ASN A 168 -19.92 -3.90 33.36
N LYS A 169 -20.95 -4.76 33.45
CA LYS A 169 -22.24 -4.50 34.13
C LYS A 169 -22.95 -3.23 33.64
N ILE A 170 -22.82 -2.94 32.33
CA ILE A 170 -23.44 -1.76 31.70
C ILE A 170 -24.92 -2.03 31.50
N LYS A 171 -25.75 -1.24 32.17
CA LYS A 171 -27.25 -1.31 32.10
C LYS A 171 -27.87 -0.25 31.20
N THR A 172 -27.08 0.71 30.74
CA THR A 172 -27.55 1.81 29.88
C THR A 172 -28.06 1.24 28.56
N ALA A 173 -29.24 1.69 28.17
CA ALA A 173 -29.80 1.38 26.85
C ALA A 173 -29.02 2.12 25.77
N PRO A 174 -28.86 1.55 24.56
CA PRO A 174 -28.28 2.25 23.44
C PRO A 174 -29.18 3.40 22.96
N THR A 175 -28.59 4.41 22.35
CA THR A 175 -29.32 5.43 21.57
C THR A 175 -29.89 4.81 20.29
N GLU A 176 -30.61 5.59 19.49
CA GLU A 176 -31.13 5.14 18.17
C GLU A 176 -30.00 4.74 17.21
N SER A 177 -28.83 5.37 17.31
CA SER A 177 -27.65 5.03 16.52
C SER A 177 -26.89 3.79 17.01
N GLY A 178 -27.26 3.28 18.20
CA GLY A 178 -26.58 2.18 18.89
C GLY A 178 -25.50 2.61 19.88
N LEU A 179 -25.23 3.91 20.03
CA LEU A 179 -24.24 4.44 20.99
C LEU A 179 -24.67 4.13 22.43
N ILE A 180 -23.72 3.66 23.26
CA ILE A 180 -23.97 3.41 24.68
C ILE A 180 -23.07 4.33 25.50
N LEU A 181 -23.69 5.20 26.29
CA LEU A 181 -23.00 6.18 27.13
C LEU A 181 -23.08 5.82 28.60
N THR A 182 -21.95 5.86 29.28
CA THR A 182 -21.84 5.73 30.73
C THR A 182 -21.11 6.96 31.26
N PHE A 183 -21.87 7.83 31.98
CA PHE A 183 -21.28 9.01 32.60
C PHE A 183 -20.66 8.66 33.94
N ASN A 184 -19.34 8.69 34.01
CA ASN A 184 -18.53 8.49 35.22
C ASN A 184 -18.58 9.76 36.09
N LYS A 185 -18.70 10.92 35.43
CA LYS A 185 -18.95 12.24 36.05
C LYS A 185 -19.79 13.09 35.12
N LYS A 186 -20.86 13.66 35.63
CA LYS A 186 -21.65 14.67 34.88
C LYS A 186 -20.93 16.02 34.99
N GLY A 187 -20.87 16.73 33.88
CA GLY A 187 -20.37 18.09 33.82
C GLY A 187 -21.46 19.12 34.23
N THR A 188 -21.16 20.39 34.01
CA THR A 188 -22.04 21.51 34.31
C THR A 188 -22.20 22.43 33.08
N GLY A 189 -23.24 23.27 33.07
CA GLY A 189 -23.54 24.17 31.96
C GLY A 189 -24.33 23.49 30.83
N GLU A 190 -24.38 24.13 29.70
CA GLU A 190 -25.07 23.63 28.51
C GLU A 190 -24.27 22.54 27.81
N PRO A 191 -24.92 21.53 27.19
CA PRO A 191 -24.24 20.53 26.38
C PRO A 191 -23.70 21.15 25.08
N ALA A 192 -22.69 20.50 24.47
CA ALA A 192 -22.15 20.95 23.20
C ALA A 192 -23.18 20.79 22.07
N THR A 193 -23.23 21.76 21.17
CA THR A 193 -24.08 21.74 19.97
C THR A 193 -23.22 21.88 18.71
N ILE A 194 -23.77 21.52 17.55
CA ILE A 194 -23.06 21.69 16.27
C ILE A 194 -22.62 23.17 16.12
N GLY A 195 -21.37 23.36 15.67
CA GLY A 195 -20.77 24.68 15.48
C GLY A 195 -20.03 25.25 16.68
N VAL A 196 -20.08 24.59 17.86
CA VAL A 196 -19.28 25.02 19.02
C VAL A 196 -17.90 24.33 19.00
N THR A 197 -16.93 24.97 19.66
CA THR A 197 -15.59 24.38 19.83
C THR A 197 -15.54 23.61 21.14
N VAL A 198 -15.15 22.36 21.09
CA VAL A 198 -15.02 21.45 22.24
C VAL A 198 -13.54 21.13 22.45
N VAL A 199 -13.08 21.28 23.69
CA VAL A 199 -11.74 20.87 24.15
C VAL A 199 -11.91 19.63 24.99
N PHE A 200 -11.25 18.52 24.61
CA PHE A 200 -11.41 17.24 25.30
C PHE A 200 -10.13 16.39 25.22
N SER A 201 -9.96 15.54 26.21
CA SER A 201 -8.98 14.45 26.17
C SER A 201 -9.72 13.13 25.98
N TYR A 202 -9.02 12.14 25.42
CA TYR A 202 -9.61 10.82 25.22
C TYR A 202 -8.57 9.69 25.26
N LYS A 203 -9.09 8.50 25.55
CA LYS A 203 -8.44 7.24 25.27
C LYS A 203 -9.40 6.40 24.45
N MET A 204 -8.88 5.80 23.37
CA MET A 204 -9.64 4.92 22.49
C MET A 204 -9.09 3.50 22.63
N PHE A 205 -9.98 2.56 22.84
CA PHE A 205 -9.64 1.15 22.99
C PHE A 205 -10.44 0.27 22.04
N SER A 206 -9.86 -0.87 21.66
CA SER A 206 -10.65 -1.98 21.13
C SER A 206 -11.54 -2.57 22.23
N ILE A 207 -12.49 -3.43 21.83
CA ILE A 207 -13.37 -4.10 22.78
C ILE A 207 -12.62 -5.05 23.72
N GLU A 208 -11.44 -5.55 23.29
CA GLU A 208 -10.51 -6.35 24.09
C GLU A 208 -9.61 -5.50 25.00
N LYS A 209 -9.87 -4.20 25.09
CA LYS A 209 -9.11 -3.22 25.90
C LYS A 209 -7.69 -2.94 25.41
N GLN A 210 -7.37 -3.20 24.15
CA GLN A 210 -6.13 -2.72 23.55
C GLN A 210 -6.23 -1.20 23.30
N LEU A 211 -5.25 -0.44 23.76
CA LEU A 211 -5.16 1.00 23.50
C LEU A 211 -4.86 1.22 22.00
N LEU A 212 -5.72 1.94 21.31
CA LEU A 212 -5.61 2.24 19.87
C LEU A 212 -5.08 3.65 19.63
N ALA A 213 -5.58 4.62 20.43
CA ALA A 213 -5.15 6.01 20.37
C ALA A 213 -5.44 6.70 21.70
N GLU A 214 -4.68 7.73 22.02
CA GLU A 214 -4.97 8.59 23.17
C GLU A 214 -4.50 10.03 22.94
N ASN A 215 -5.18 10.94 23.60
CA ASN A 215 -4.79 12.32 23.74
C ASN A 215 -4.93 12.72 25.22
N PRO A 216 -3.79 12.92 25.94
CA PRO A 216 -3.82 13.11 27.38
C PRO A 216 -4.34 14.50 27.78
N ILE A 217 -4.83 14.62 29.02
CA ILE A 217 -5.45 15.85 29.54
C ILE A 217 -4.53 17.07 29.56
N ASN A 218 -3.23 16.88 29.63
CA ASN A 218 -2.25 17.96 29.59
C ASN A 218 -1.97 18.47 28.15
N LYS A 219 -2.51 17.78 27.14
CA LYS A 219 -2.45 18.17 25.73
C LYS A 219 -3.78 17.79 25.03
N PRO A 220 -4.92 18.40 25.43
CA PRO A 220 -6.22 18.03 24.91
C PRO A 220 -6.37 18.40 23.44
N ASP A 221 -7.24 17.70 22.73
CA ASP A 221 -7.69 18.05 21.39
C ASP A 221 -8.68 19.19 21.44
N THR A 222 -8.72 19.95 20.34
CA THR A 222 -9.70 21.02 20.17
C THR A 222 -10.33 20.86 18.78
N ILE A 223 -11.64 20.64 18.74
CA ILE A 223 -12.39 20.48 17.50
C ILE A 223 -13.61 21.39 17.47
N GLU A 224 -14.01 21.83 16.28
CA GLU A 224 -15.35 22.35 16.05
C GLU A 224 -16.29 21.18 15.83
N LEU A 225 -17.37 21.10 16.60
CA LEU A 225 -18.35 20.02 16.50
C LEU A 225 -19.11 20.15 15.18
N SER A 226 -18.91 19.22 14.26
CA SER A 226 -19.48 19.24 12.90
C SER A 226 -19.94 17.85 12.48
N ASP A 227 -20.55 17.76 11.30
CA ASP A 227 -20.98 16.49 10.71
C ASP A 227 -19.81 15.70 10.08
N ASP A 228 -18.63 16.31 9.93
CA ASP A 228 -17.47 15.70 9.31
C ASP A 228 -16.67 14.79 10.25
N ILE A 229 -16.98 14.80 11.55
CA ILE A 229 -16.32 13.93 12.53
C ILE A 229 -17.06 12.60 12.69
N ILE A 230 -16.39 11.60 13.27
CA ILE A 230 -16.98 10.29 13.57
C ILE A 230 -18.30 10.49 14.33
N GLN A 231 -19.39 9.90 13.81
CA GLN A 231 -20.73 10.09 14.34
C GLN A 231 -20.83 9.79 15.85
N GLY A 232 -20.25 8.67 16.30
CA GLY A 232 -20.27 8.30 17.71
C GLY A 232 -19.52 9.29 18.61
N LEU A 233 -18.45 9.90 18.12
CA LEU A 233 -17.76 10.98 18.85
C LEU A 233 -18.61 12.23 18.90
N LYS A 234 -19.22 12.64 17.78
CA LYS A 234 -20.16 13.77 17.71
C LYS A 234 -21.29 13.62 18.71
N GLU A 235 -21.98 12.48 18.71
CA GLU A 235 -23.09 12.20 19.61
C GLU A 235 -22.64 12.20 21.09
N THR A 236 -21.44 11.63 21.38
CA THR A 236 -20.89 11.60 22.73
C THR A 236 -20.60 13.00 23.25
N LEU A 237 -19.96 13.85 22.43
CA LEU A 237 -19.68 15.23 22.81
C LEU A 237 -20.96 16.06 22.92
N SER A 238 -21.93 15.86 22.01
CA SER A 238 -23.24 16.55 22.07
C SER A 238 -24.06 16.17 23.31
N ALA A 239 -23.86 14.98 23.87
CA ALA A 239 -24.51 14.57 25.12
C ALA A 239 -23.73 15.03 26.37
N SER A 240 -22.59 15.70 26.21
CA SER A 240 -21.66 16.02 27.28
C SER A 240 -21.64 17.54 27.58
N ASN A 241 -21.39 17.85 28.86
CA ASN A 241 -21.20 19.23 29.34
C ASN A 241 -19.75 19.44 29.74
N LYS A 242 -19.33 20.68 29.96
CA LYS A 242 -17.98 20.99 30.47
C LYS A 242 -17.70 20.24 31.79
N GLY A 243 -16.59 19.55 31.89
CA GLY A 243 -16.16 18.73 33.03
C GLY A 243 -16.79 17.35 33.08
N SER A 244 -17.55 16.92 32.04
CA SER A 244 -18.03 15.52 31.93
C SER A 244 -16.89 14.56 31.76
N ARG A 245 -17.01 13.36 32.39
CA ARG A 245 -16.24 12.18 32.08
C ARG A 245 -17.20 11.08 31.64
N VAL A 246 -17.02 10.59 30.43
CA VAL A 246 -17.94 9.62 29.82
C VAL A 246 -17.15 8.49 29.19
N THR A 247 -17.65 7.27 29.38
CA THR A 247 -17.22 6.10 28.63
C THR A 247 -18.29 5.83 27.58
N ALA A 248 -17.91 5.90 26.33
CA ALA A 248 -18.76 5.66 25.16
C ALA A 248 -18.36 4.33 24.52
N LEU A 249 -19.32 3.44 24.30
CA LEU A 249 -19.17 2.24 23.47
C LEU A 249 -19.86 2.50 22.14
N LEU A 250 -19.06 2.56 21.09
CA LEU A 250 -19.46 2.89 19.72
C LEU A 250 -19.50 1.59 18.89
N PRO A 251 -20.67 1.15 18.42
CA PRO A 251 -20.74 0.18 17.34
C PRO A 251 -20.00 0.69 16.08
N SER A 252 -19.55 -0.23 15.26
CA SER A 252 -18.73 0.10 14.09
C SER A 252 -19.40 1.07 13.12
N ASN A 253 -20.72 0.95 12.93
CA ASN A 253 -21.50 1.79 12.02
C ASN A 253 -21.45 3.29 12.34
N ILE A 254 -21.17 3.66 13.59
CA ILE A 254 -21.00 5.05 14.05
C ILE A 254 -19.54 5.36 14.42
N ALA A 255 -18.61 4.43 14.14
CA ALA A 255 -17.18 4.56 14.36
C ALA A 255 -16.41 4.45 13.02
N PHE A 256 -15.76 3.32 12.73
CA PHE A 256 -14.90 3.14 11.56
C PHE A 256 -15.52 2.21 10.48
N GLY A 257 -16.72 1.71 10.69
CA GLY A 257 -17.55 1.04 9.69
C GLY A 257 -17.02 -0.31 9.18
N GLU A 258 -17.46 -0.64 7.98
CA GLU A 258 -17.19 -1.90 7.29
C GLU A 258 -15.78 -2.00 6.71
N TYR A 259 -15.07 -0.89 6.59
CA TYR A 259 -13.71 -0.86 6.07
C TYR A 259 -12.66 -0.79 7.17
N GLY A 260 -12.99 -0.23 8.34
CA GLY A 260 -12.05 0.02 9.41
C GLY A 260 -10.97 1.04 9.03
N THR A 261 -9.78 0.87 9.57
CA THR A 261 -8.56 1.65 9.26
C THR A 261 -7.37 0.69 9.15
N PRO A 262 -6.16 1.15 8.78
CA PRO A 262 -4.97 0.28 8.79
C PRO A 262 -4.67 -0.41 10.14
N ILE A 263 -5.16 0.16 11.24
CA ILE A 263 -4.94 -0.38 12.62
C ILE A 263 -6.23 -0.86 13.31
N ILE A 264 -7.40 -0.53 12.76
CA ILE A 264 -8.70 -0.93 13.31
C ILE A 264 -9.41 -1.81 12.27
N PRO A 265 -9.57 -3.12 12.54
CA PRO A 265 -10.21 -4.00 11.58
C PRO A 265 -11.66 -3.60 11.27
N PRO A 266 -12.23 -4.05 10.13
CA PRO A 266 -13.65 -3.90 9.80
C PRO A 266 -14.57 -4.37 10.93
N TYR A 267 -15.74 -3.74 11.07
CA TYR A 267 -16.78 -4.09 12.05
C TYR A 267 -16.26 -4.24 13.48
N THR A 268 -15.34 -3.34 13.89
CA THR A 268 -14.76 -3.34 15.25
C THR A 268 -15.44 -2.29 16.10
N PRO A 269 -16.16 -2.68 17.17
CA PRO A 269 -16.70 -1.73 18.14
C PRO A 269 -15.57 -1.06 18.93
N ILE A 270 -15.74 0.23 19.20
CA ILE A 270 -14.75 1.08 19.87
C ILE A 270 -15.23 1.53 21.22
N ILE A 271 -14.34 1.56 22.20
CA ILE A 271 -14.57 2.16 23.49
C ILE A 271 -13.79 3.46 23.57
N MET A 272 -14.46 4.56 23.85
CA MET A 272 -13.82 5.84 24.08
C MET A 272 -14.07 6.30 25.52
N GLU A 273 -13.00 6.57 26.26
CA GLU A 273 -13.04 7.30 27.52
C GLU A 273 -12.73 8.76 27.24
N ILE A 274 -13.69 9.63 27.47
CA ILE A 274 -13.60 11.05 27.10
C ILE A 274 -13.77 11.92 28.35
N GLU A 275 -12.89 12.92 28.49
CA GLU A 275 -13.05 14.01 29.45
C GLU A 275 -13.18 15.34 28.70
N VAL A 276 -14.36 15.99 28.84
CA VAL A 276 -14.62 17.30 28.24
C VAL A 276 -14.01 18.37 29.15
N VAL A 277 -12.95 19.00 28.66
CA VAL A 277 -12.21 20.03 29.40
C VAL A 277 -12.91 21.38 29.34
N ASP A 278 -13.34 21.79 28.14
CA ASP A 278 -14.04 23.07 27.94
C ASP A 278 -14.95 23.04 26.69
N ILE A 279 -15.92 23.95 26.65
CA ILE A 279 -16.82 24.16 25.52
C ILE A 279 -16.91 25.68 25.27
N PHE A 280 -16.54 26.10 24.04
CA PHE A 280 -16.61 27.51 23.64
C PHE A 280 -17.77 27.71 22.67
N PHE A 281 -18.79 28.41 23.15
CA PHE A 281 -19.92 28.80 22.31
C PHE A 281 -19.54 30.04 21.49
N LYS A 282 -19.89 30.06 20.20
CA LYS A 282 -19.72 31.27 19.37
C LYS A 282 -20.58 32.38 19.96
N GLN A 283 -19.98 33.53 20.24
CA GLN A 283 -20.74 34.72 20.63
C GLN A 283 -21.65 35.13 19.45
N LYS A 284 -22.91 35.34 19.74
CA LYS A 284 -23.89 35.83 18.78
C LYS A 284 -23.63 37.28 18.40
#